data_1a2fb91fc96b7e6b5c86effc705a2cd1
#
_entry.id   1a2fb91fc96b7e6b5c86effc705a2cd1
#
_cell.length_a   1.000
_cell.length_b   1.000
_cell.length_c   1.000
_cell.angle_alpha   90.00
_cell.angle_beta   90.00
_cell.angle_gamma   90.00
#
_symmetry.space_group_name_H-M   'P 1'
#
loop_
_entity.id
_entity.type
_entity.pdbx_description
1 polymer ?
#
loop_
_entity_poly.entity_id
_entity_poly.type
_entity_poly.pdbx_seq_one_letter_code
_entity_poly.pdbx_strand_id
1 'polypeptide(L)'
;MEYTSIAVLMTCHNRKLKTLLTLESLFKQTLTSEIAFSVYLVDDGSTDGTSEAVQQKYPQVKLFSGDGNLYWNGGMRIAFSEAMKDEPDYYLWLNDDTVLAPEALNTLLATSRELFEQGDKKAIVAGSTCDPDTGVFTYGGMVQSRWWHPIYLRAVEPSDRPQPCDTMNGNFVLIPKEVVRVVGNLDPAFIHYAADYDYGWRAKQQGCNVWIAPGYIGTCALNPKPTQTPAQPLSDQLQKVSQPKGLALQDVTLQPLEEWKVYSQRYGGWLWPIYWLLPYRRLIWMSFVAKLKGA
;
A
#
# COMPACT_ATOMS: atom_id res chain seq x y z
N MET A 1 5.17 33.77 2.58
CA MET A 1 4.72 32.63 3.40
C MET A 1 5.14 31.38 2.64
N GLU A 2 5.88 30.50 3.29
CA GLU A 2 6.35 29.27 2.67
C GLU A 2 5.20 28.23 2.77
N TYR A 3 4.64 27.85 1.63
CA TYR A 3 3.56 26.86 1.57
C TYR A 3 4.14 25.47 1.71
N THR A 4 3.52 24.61 2.55
CA THR A 4 3.80 23.18 2.55
C THR A 4 3.15 22.54 1.34
N SER A 5 3.94 21.99 0.45
CA SER A 5 3.49 21.35 -0.79
C SER A 5 3.39 19.82 -0.63
N ILE A 6 2.27 19.24 -1.07
CA ILE A 6 2.01 17.80 -0.97
C ILE A 6 1.65 17.24 -2.35
N ALA A 7 2.34 16.21 -2.79
CA ALA A 7 1.93 15.41 -3.94
C ALA A 7 1.13 14.19 -3.47
N VAL A 8 -0.14 14.14 -3.80
CA VAL A 8 -1.02 12.99 -3.52
C VAL A 8 -0.93 12.00 -4.67
N LEU A 9 -0.50 10.79 -4.38
CA LEU A 9 -0.25 9.72 -5.34
C LEU A 9 -1.35 8.68 -5.25
N MET A 10 -2.02 8.42 -6.36
CA MET A 10 -3.14 7.49 -6.44
C MET A 10 -3.03 6.62 -7.70
N THR A 11 -3.59 5.41 -7.64
CA THR A 11 -3.87 4.58 -8.82
C THR A 11 -5.23 3.95 -8.69
N CYS A 12 -5.93 3.77 -9.81
CA CYS A 12 -7.25 3.14 -9.86
C CYS A 12 -7.38 2.22 -11.09
N HIS A 13 -8.30 1.26 -11.04
CA HIS A 13 -8.70 0.43 -12.16
C HIS A 13 -10.14 -0.06 -11.98
N ASN A 14 -11.07 0.36 -12.86
CA ASN A 14 -12.48 -0.05 -12.84
C ASN A 14 -13.16 0.13 -11.47
N ARG A 15 -12.92 1.28 -10.80
CA ARG A 15 -13.44 1.60 -9.47
C ARG A 15 -14.02 3.02 -9.39
N LYS A 16 -14.73 3.46 -10.45
CA LYS A 16 -15.26 4.81 -10.59
C LYS A 16 -15.88 5.40 -9.33
N LEU A 17 -16.83 4.68 -8.70
CA LEU A 17 -17.53 5.20 -7.52
C LEU A 17 -16.58 5.36 -6.32
N LYS A 18 -15.71 4.40 -6.08
CA LYS A 18 -14.74 4.45 -4.96
C LYS A 18 -13.75 5.57 -5.16
N THR A 19 -13.15 5.67 -6.35
CA THR A 19 -12.20 6.73 -6.72
C THR A 19 -12.82 8.12 -6.52
N LEU A 20 -14.06 8.33 -6.97
CA LEU A 20 -14.75 9.61 -6.79
C LEU A 20 -15.06 9.91 -5.31
N LEU A 21 -15.41 8.93 -4.49
CA LEU A 21 -15.64 9.10 -3.05
C LEU A 21 -14.34 9.43 -2.31
N THR A 22 -13.24 8.76 -2.65
CA THR A 22 -11.92 9.07 -2.09
C THR A 22 -11.48 10.48 -2.44
N LEU A 23 -11.58 10.88 -3.72
CA LEU A 23 -11.26 12.25 -4.15
C LEU A 23 -12.17 13.28 -3.46
N GLU A 24 -13.44 12.99 -3.31
CA GLU A 24 -14.36 13.87 -2.60
C GLU A 24 -13.94 14.08 -1.13
N SER A 25 -13.58 13.00 -0.43
CA SER A 25 -13.10 13.10 0.95
C SER A 25 -11.77 13.85 1.06
N LEU A 26 -10.87 13.69 0.07
CA LEU A 26 -9.61 14.41 -0.01
C LEU A 26 -9.83 15.92 -0.25
N PHE A 27 -10.66 16.31 -1.22
CA PHE A 27 -10.93 17.72 -1.51
C PHE A 27 -11.79 18.42 -0.44
N LYS A 28 -12.41 17.67 0.46
CA LYS A 28 -13.13 18.17 1.64
C LYS A 28 -12.29 18.25 2.90
N GLN A 29 -10.98 17.98 2.84
CA GLN A 29 -10.11 18.09 4.02
C GLN A 29 -10.11 19.55 4.54
N THR A 30 -10.20 19.68 5.86
CA THR A 30 -10.04 20.97 6.54
C THR A 30 -8.54 21.31 6.57
N LEU A 31 -8.09 22.19 5.68
CA LEU A 31 -6.68 22.56 5.60
C LEU A 31 -6.49 24.02 5.96
N THR A 32 -5.33 24.35 6.56
CA THR A 32 -4.90 25.73 6.71
C THR A 32 -4.49 26.29 5.35
N SER A 33 -4.52 27.62 5.19
CA SER A 33 -4.15 28.31 3.95
C SER A 33 -2.68 28.13 3.54
N GLU A 34 -1.86 27.57 4.42
CA GLU A 34 -0.43 27.31 4.20
C GLU A 34 -0.15 25.93 3.58
N ILE A 35 -1.19 25.12 3.36
CA ILE A 35 -1.05 23.76 2.78
C ILE A 35 -1.65 23.76 1.39
N ALA A 36 -0.85 23.33 0.41
CA ALA A 36 -1.29 23.10 -0.96
C ALA A 36 -1.00 21.66 -1.37
N PHE A 37 -1.95 21.00 -2.04
CA PHE A 37 -1.71 19.68 -2.61
C PHE A 37 -2.06 19.59 -4.09
N SER A 38 -1.34 18.73 -4.80
CA SER A 38 -1.60 18.33 -6.18
C SER A 38 -1.82 16.82 -6.24
N VAL A 39 -2.83 16.37 -6.99
CA VAL A 39 -3.16 14.95 -7.14
C VAL A 39 -2.60 14.41 -8.44
N TYR A 40 -1.84 13.31 -8.35
CA TYR A 40 -1.27 12.52 -9.44
C TYR A 40 -1.99 11.17 -9.44
N LEU A 41 -2.97 11.02 -10.32
CA LEU A 41 -3.79 9.82 -10.42
C LEU A 41 -3.44 9.04 -11.68
N VAL A 42 -3.07 7.79 -11.54
CA VAL A 42 -2.91 6.85 -12.66
C VAL A 42 -4.16 5.99 -12.77
N ASP A 43 -4.89 6.15 -13.86
CA ASP A 43 -5.97 5.24 -14.25
C ASP A 43 -5.38 4.11 -15.09
N ASP A 44 -5.28 2.92 -14.51
CA ASP A 44 -4.69 1.75 -15.15
C ASP A 44 -5.68 1.08 -16.12
N GLY A 45 -6.07 1.82 -17.18
CA GLY A 45 -6.90 1.30 -18.27
C GLY A 45 -8.33 0.99 -17.86
N SER A 46 -8.97 1.82 -17.05
CA SER A 46 -10.40 1.64 -16.71
C SER A 46 -11.31 1.73 -17.93
N THR A 47 -12.35 0.91 -17.95
CA THR A 47 -13.38 0.87 -18.98
C THR A 47 -14.78 1.24 -18.47
N ASP A 48 -14.88 1.59 -17.16
CA ASP A 48 -16.14 1.93 -16.48
C ASP A 48 -16.46 3.44 -16.51
N GLY A 49 -15.66 4.23 -17.23
CA GLY A 49 -15.78 5.70 -17.30
C GLY A 49 -15.19 6.42 -16.09
N THR A 50 -14.19 5.81 -15.40
CA THR A 50 -13.48 6.43 -14.28
C THR A 50 -12.74 7.69 -14.70
N SER A 51 -11.91 7.62 -15.76
CA SER A 51 -11.13 8.75 -16.26
C SER A 51 -11.98 9.96 -16.60
N GLU A 52 -13.05 9.75 -17.37
CA GLU A 52 -13.96 10.82 -17.81
C GLU A 52 -14.65 11.49 -16.60
N ALA A 53 -15.08 10.66 -15.63
CA ALA A 53 -15.74 11.17 -14.44
C ALA A 53 -14.80 11.97 -13.53
N VAL A 54 -13.54 11.55 -13.42
CA VAL A 54 -12.50 12.30 -12.69
C VAL A 54 -12.22 13.63 -13.38
N GLN A 55 -11.96 13.62 -14.69
CA GLN A 55 -11.69 14.84 -15.45
C GLN A 55 -12.85 15.84 -15.38
N GLN A 56 -14.10 15.36 -15.44
CA GLN A 56 -15.29 16.21 -15.36
C GLN A 56 -15.46 16.83 -13.97
N LYS A 57 -15.29 16.06 -12.90
CA LYS A 57 -15.56 16.51 -11.52
C LYS A 57 -14.35 17.19 -10.86
N TYR A 58 -13.14 16.80 -11.24
CA TYR A 58 -11.87 17.25 -10.65
C TYR A 58 -10.84 17.58 -11.74
N PRO A 59 -11.07 18.63 -12.58
CA PRO A 59 -10.19 18.97 -13.70
C PRO A 59 -8.76 19.35 -13.27
N GLN A 60 -8.54 19.65 -11.98
CA GLN A 60 -7.24 19.96 -11.41
C GLN A 60 -6.40 18.71 -11.10
N VAL A 61 -6.96 17.50 -11.17
CA VAL A 61 -6.22 16.25 -10.99
C VAL A 61 -5.34 16.00 -12.21
N LYS A 62 -4.06 15.77 -11.97
CA LYS A 62 -3.11 15.33 -13.00
C LYS A 62 -3.36 13.84 -13.27
N LEU A 63 -4.09 13.57 -14.36
CA LEU A 63 -4.49 12.18 -14.71
C LEU A 63 -3.52 11.61 -15.74
N PHE A 64 -3.06 10.37 -15.48
CA PHE A 64 -2.19 9.57 -16.33
C PHE A 64 -2.87 8.25 -16.67
N SER A 65 -2.61 7.73 -17.87
CA SER A 65 -3.22 6.48 -18.33
C SER A 65 -2.24 5.33 -18.28
N GLY A 66 -2.68 4.20 -17.74
CA GLY A 66 -2.01 2.91 -17.83
C GLY A 66 -2.58 2.02 -18.93
N ASP A 67 -2.04 0.81 -19.06
CA ASP A 67 -2.41 -0.19 -20.07
C ASP A 67 -3.32 -1.32 -19.52
N GLY A 68 -3.74 -1.22 -18.26
CA GLY A 68 -4.53 -2.23 -17.56
C GLY A 68 -3.68 -3.35 -16.93
N ASN A 69 -2.35 -3.22 -16.92
CA ASN A 69 -1.42 -4.22 -16.42
C ASN A 69 -0.41 -3.65 -15.40
N LEU A 70 -0.60 -2.42 -14.93
CA LEU A 70 0.29 -1.77 -13.98
C LEU A 70 0.06 -2.27 -12.56
N TYR A 71 -1.19 -2.61 -12.24
CA TYR A 71 -1.61 -2.91 -10.87
C TYR A 71 -1.26 -1.78 -9.90
N TRP A 72 -1.36 -2.05 -8.58
CA TRP A 72 -1.13 -1.01 -7.59
C TRP A 72 0.30 -0.44 -7.66
N ASN A 73 1.30 -1.30 -7.64
CA ASN A 73 2.70 -0.83 -7.59
C ASN A 73 3.12 -0.11 -8.88
N GLY A 74 2.74 -0.63 -10.04
CA GLY A 74 3.09 0.00 -11.32
C GLY A 74 2.44 1.38 -11.48
N GLY A 75 1.14 1.49 -11.17
CA GLY A 75 0.43 2.77 -11.17
C GLY A 75 1.01 3.77 -10.17
N MET A 76 1.23 3.34 -8.92
CA MET A 76 1.84 4.19 -7.89
C MET A 76 3.26 4.65 -8.27
N ARG A 77 4.06 3.80 -8.90
CA ARG A 77 5.41 4.15 -9.38
C ARG A 77 5.38 5.24 -10.44
N ILE A 78 4.43 5.21 -11.37
CA ILE A 78 4.24 6.26 -12.37
C ILE A 78 3.83 7.56 -11.68
N ALA A 79 2.80 7.53 -10.83
CA ALA A 79 2.37 8.70 -10.07
C ALA A 79 3.53 9.31 -9.26
N PHE A 80 4.32 8.46 -8.61
CA PHE A 80 5.49 8.88 -7.83
C PHE A 80 6.57 9.51 -8.71
N SER A 81 6.91 8.90 -9.85
CA SER A 81 7.90 9.43 -10.78
C SER A 81 7.50 10.80 -11.33
N GLU A 82 6.22 11.00 -11.64
CA GLU A 82 5.71 12.28 -12.12
C GLU A 82 5.75 13.34 -11.01
N ALA A 83 5.34 12.99 -9.79
CA ALA A 83 5.36 13.88 -8.65
C ALA A 83 6.79 14.29 -8.21
N MET A 84 7.77 13.40 -8.35
CA MET A 84 9.17 13.70 -8.03
C MET A 84 9.76 14.82 -8.90
N LYS A 85 9.22 15.10 -10.08
CA LYS A 85 9.66 16.19 -10.95
C LYS A 85 9.32 17.57 -10.37
N ASP A 86 8.27 17.65 -9.54
CA ASP A 86 7.80 18.91 -8.92
C ASP A 86 8.42 19.14 -7.53
N GLU A 87 9.24 18.22 -7.02
CA GLU A 87 9.98 18.30 -5.75
C GLU A 87 9.13 18.77 -4.55
N PRO A 88 7.96 18.19 -4.26
CA PRO A 88 7.11 18.60 -3.16
C PRO A 88 7.78 18.36 -1.81
N ASP A 89 7.29 19.01 -0.74
CA ASP A 89 7.79 18.79 0.64
C ASP A 89 7.37 17.42 1.17
N TYR A 90 6.20 16.93 0.75
CA TYR A 90 5.67 15.63 1.13
C TYR A 90 5.05 14.90 -0.06
N TYR A 91 5.15 13.58 -0.01
CA TYR A 91 4.42 12.65 -0.87
C TYR A 91 3.38 11.94 -0.02
N LEU A 92 2.15 11.88 -0.49
CA LEU A 92 1.04 11.22 0.20
C LEU A 92 0.52 10.07 -0.66
N TRP A 93 0.73 8.83 -0.24
CA TRP A 93 0.05 7.70 -0.85
C TRP A 93 -1.40 7.67 -0.39
N LEU A 94 -2.31 7.50 -1.32
CA LEU A 94 -3.75 7.38 -1.05
C LEU A 94 -4.37 6.35 -1.98
N ASN A 95 -4.92 5.27 -1.41
CA ASN A 95 -5.64 4.29 -2.19
C ASN A 95 -7.00 4.82 -2.65
N ASP A 96 -7.46 4.35 -3.81
CA ASP A 96 -8.70 4.76 -4.48
C ASP A 96 -10.00 4.32 -3.78
N ASP A 97 -9.88 3.61 -2.64
CA ASP A 97 -10.99 3.11 -1.82
C ASP A 97 -10.90 3.50 -0.33
N THR A 98 -10.07 4.49 -0.02
CA THR A 98 -9.92 5.03 1.34
C THR A 98 -10.71 6.34 1.48
N VAL A 99 -11.74 6.36 2.30
CA VAL A 99 -12.53 7.56 2.59
C VAL A 99 -11.98 8.23 3.84
N LEU A 100 -11.46 9.44 3.67
CA LEU A 100 -10.76 10.17 4.73
C LEU A 100 -11.74 10.87 5.71
N ALA A 101 -11.40 10.87 6.99
CA ALA A 101 -12.01 11.76 7.96
C ALA A 101 -11.65 13.23 7.66
N PRO A 102 -12.45 14.23 8.07
CA PRO A 102 -12.21 15.64 7.72
C PRO A 102 -10.83 16.19 8.13
N GLU A 103 -10.24 15.69 9.20
CA GLU A 103 -8.95 16.12 9.76
C GLU A 103 -7.79 15.15 9.46
N ALA A 104 -8.00 14.18 8.59
CA ALA A 104 -7.02 13.11 8.34
C ALA A 104 -5.64 13.66 7.93
N LEU A 105 -5.61 14.56 6.98
CA LEU A 105 -4.35 15.14 6.49
C LEU A 105 -3.68 16.02 7.54
N ASN A 106 -4.45 16.80 8.28
CA ASN A 106 -3.93 17.60 9.41
C ASN A 106 -3.31 16.70 10.49
N THR A 107 -3.93 15.55 10.79
CA THR A 107 -3.41 14.58 11.77
C THR A 107 -2.06 14.03 11.33
N LEU A 108 -1.90 13.63 10.05
CA LEU A 108 -0.60 13.16 9.56
C LEU A 108 0.47 14.26 9.59
N LEU A 109 0.13 15.47 9.17
CA LEU A 109 1.05 16.60 9.15
C LEU A 109 1.46 17.03 10.57
N ALA A 110 0.50 17.08 11.51
CA ALA A 110 0.79 17.37 12.90
C ALA A 110 1.72 16.32 13.52
N THR A 111 1.45 15.03 13.26
CA THR A 111 2.33 13.93 13.69
C THR A 111 3.72 14.05 13.09
N SER A 112 3.83 14.36 11.79
CA SER A 112 5.13 14.54 11.13
C SER A 112 5.93 15.70 11.72
N ARG A 113 5.26 16.84 12.05
CA ARG A 113 5.90 17.99 12.71
C ARG A 113 6.37 17.65 14.12
N GLU A 114 5.52 17.01 14.91
CA GLU A 114 5.87 16.56 16.26
C GLU A 114 7.13 15.69 16.26
N LEU A 115 7.18 14.69 15.36
CA LEU A 115 8.34 13.80 15.23
C LEU A 115 9.59 14.56 14.75
N PHE A 116 9.44 15.51 13.83
CA PHE A 116 10.53 16.36 13.38
C PHE A 116 11.10 17.20 14.51
N GLU A 117 10.27 17.81 15.37
CA GLU A 117 10.67 18.58 16.54
C GLU A 117 11.39 17.71 17.59
N GLN A 118 11.01 16.43 17.69
CA GLN A 118 11.69 15.42 18.51
C GLN A 118 13.01 14.92 17.89
N GLY A 119 13.39 15.42 16.69
CA GLY A 119 14.64 15.09 16.01
C GLY A 119 14.53 14.00 14.94
N ASP A 120 13.37 13.40 14.76
CA ASP A 120 13.14 12.39 13.70
C ASP A 120 12.72 13.06 12.38
N LYS A 121 13.71 13.55 11.64
CA LYS A 121 13.52 14.29 10.38
C LYS A 121 13.16 13.41 9.18
N LYS A 122 13.23 12.08 9.32
CA LYS A 122 12.96 11.10 8.26
C LYS A 122 11.85 10.13 8.70
N ALA A 123 10.83 10.65 9.37
CA ALA A 123 9.69 9.87 9.83
C ALA A 123 8.64 9.74 8.71
N ILE A 124 8.38 8.52 8.24
CA ILE A 124 7.20 8.17 7.45
C ILE A 124 6.03 8.08 8.44
N VAL A 125 4.88 8.67 8.11
CA VAL A 125 3.70 8.63 8.97
C VAL A 125 2.56 7.92 8.25
N ALA A 126 2.16 6.75 8.73
CA ALA A 126 1.03 6.00 8.22
C ALA A 126 -0.25 6.31 9.01
N GLY A 127 -1.35 6.50 8.32
CA GLY A 127 -2.66 6.59 8.91
C GLY A 127 -3.30 5.21 9.05
N SER A 128 -4.08 5.00 10.11
CA SER A 128 -4.86 3.78 10.31
C SER A 128 -6.30 3.96 9.87
N THR A 129 -6.89 2.93 9.27
CA THR A 129 -8.29 2.90 8.84
C THR A 129 -9.08 1.82 9.56
N CYS A 130 -10.40 2.00 9.60
CA CYS A 130 -11.33 0.98 10.06
C CYS A 130 -12.36 0.66 8.97
N ASP A 131 -13.01 -0.46 9.13
CA ASP A 131 -14.12 -0.88 8.28
C ASP A 131 -15.32 0.06 8.49
N PRO A 132 -15.95 0.57 7.41
CA PRO A 132 -17.02 1.56 7.53
C PRO A 132 -18.28 1.04 8.24
N ASP A 133 -18.55 -0.26 8.19
CA ASP A 133 -19.76 -0.86 8.73
C ASP A 133 -19.58 -1.36 10.17
N THR A 134 -18.39 -1.90 10.48
CA THR A 134 -18.11 -2.56 11.76
C THR A 134 -17.22 -1.75 12.71
N GLY A 135 -16.51 -0.74 12.21
CA GLY A 135 -15.52 0.03 12.96
C GLY A 135 -14.23 -0.76 13.32
N VAL A 136 -14.12 -2.00 12.87
CA VAL A 136 -12.95 -2.84 13.15
C VAL A 136 -11.73 -2.34 12.35
N PHE A 137 -10.55 -2.36 12.97
CA PHE A 137 -9.29 -2.04 12.31
C PHE A 137 -9.11 -2.80 10.99
N THR A 138 -8.64 -2.10 9.95
CA THR A 138 -8.39 -2.69 8.63
C THR A 138 -6.94 -2.57 8.17
N TYR A 139 -6.42 -1.35 8.04
CA TYR A 139 -5.08 -1.08 7.52
C TYR A 139 -4.36 -0.04 8.39
N GLY A 140 -3.02 -0.10 8.41
CA GLY A 140 -2.18 0.82 9.18
C GLY A 140 -0.74 0.37 9.23
N GLY A 141 -0.07 0.59 10.35
CA GLY A 141 1.30 0.16 10.58
C GLY A 141 1.40 -1.32 10.90
N MET A 142 2.57 -1.88 10.61
CA MET A 142 2.89 -3.29 10.79
C MET A 142 4.18 -3.43 11.59
N VAL A 143 4.24 -4.39 12.52
CA VAL A 143 5.46 -4.72 13.28
C VAL A 143 5.81 -6.19 13.12
N GLN A 144 7.10 -6.46 13.14
CA GLN A 144 7.63 -7.82 13.23
C GLN A 144 7.19 -8.44 14.58
N SER A 145 6.45 -9.52 14.52
CA SER A 145 5.89 -10.12 15.75
C SER A 145 6.66 -11.32 16.28
N ARG A 146 7.61 -11.87 15.49
CA ARG A 146 8.36 -13.08 15.84
C ARG A 146 9.83 -12.91 15.46
N TRP A 147 10.71 -12.92 16.46
CA TRP A 147 12.16 -12.82 16.24
C TRP A 147 12.75 -13.92 15.33
N TRP A 148 12.16 -15.14 15.37
CA TRP A 148 12.57 -16.29 14.54
C TRP A 148 11.92 -16.33 13.16
N HIS A 149 10.94 -15.44 12.87
CA HIS A 149 10.27 -15.32 11.58
C HIS A 149 10.20 -13.84 11.16
N PRO A 150 11.29 -13.27 10.64
CA PRO A 150 11.44 -11.83 10.47
C PRO A 150 10.43 -11.21 9.51
N ILE A 151 9.86 -11.98 8.59
CA ILE A 151 8.83 -11.52 7.64
C ILE A 151 7.40 -11.80 8.11
N TYR A 152 7.21 -12.27 9.36
CA TYR A 152 5.89 -12.42 9.94
C TYR A 152 5.47 -11.13 10.64
N LEU A 153 4.60 -10.38 9.99
CA LEU A 153 4.11 -9.10 10.44
C LEU A 153 2.75 -9.25 11.16
N ARG A 154 2.50 -8.38 12.12
CA ARG A 154 1.16 -8.15 12.67
C ARG A 154 0.84 -6.68 12.59
N ALA A 155 -0.43 -6.35 12.41
CA ALA A 155 -0.94 -5.00 12.45
C ALA A 155 -0.81 -4.41 13.86
N VAL A 156 -0.66 -3.09 13.92
CA VAL A 156 -0.68 -2.29 15.15
C VAL A 156 -1.91 -1.41 15.11
N GLU A 157 -2.83 -1.61 16.03
CA GLU A 157 -3.98 -0.72 16.20
C GLU A 157 -3.52 0.66 16.67
N PRO A 158 -4.12 1.74 16.15
CA PRO A 158 -3.75 3.09 16.57
C PRO A 158 -4.17 3.35 18.02
N SER A 159 -3.40 4.21 18.71
CA SER A 159 -3.74 4.75 20.02
C SER A 159 -4.01 6.26 19.92
N ASP A 160 -4.04 6.95 21.04
CA ASP A 160 -4.21 8.41 21.15
C ASP A 160 -2.91 9.22 20.89
N ARG A 161 -1.81 8.53 20.61
CA ARG A 161 -0.49 9.13 20.34
C ARG A 161 0.24 8.39 19.22
N PRO A 162 1.26 9.02 18.59
CA PRO A 162 2.08 8.36 17.59
C PRO A 162 2.76 7.10 18.13
N GLN A 163 2.80 6.04 17.31
CA GLN A 163 3.41 4.76 17.66
C GLN A 163 4.43 4.33 16.60
N PRO A 164 5.63 3.86 16.97
CA PRO A 164 6.59 3.34 16.02
C PRO A 164 6.12 2.00 15.45
N CYS A 165 6.43 1.75 14.19
CA CYS A 165 6.22 0.46 13.54
C CYS A 165 7.40 0.10 12.63
N ASP A 166 7.36 -1.09 12.02
CA ASP A 166 8.46 -1.57 11.19
C ASP A 166 8.24 -1.27 9.72
N THR A 167 7.00 -1.34 9.28
CA THR A 167 6.53 -1.01 7.94
C THR A 167 5.03 -0.69 7.99
N MET A 168 4.38 -0.47 6.85
CA MET A 168 2.98 -0.01 6.80
C MET A 168 2.26 -0.53 5.56
N ASN A 169 0.93 -0.52 5.62
CA ASN A 169 0.09 -0.62 4.42
C ASN A 169 0.05 0.70 3.67
N GLY A 170 0.02 0.65 2.35
CA GLY A 170 0.08 1.80 1.46
C GLY A 170 -1.23 2.60 1.30
N ASN A 171 -2.21 2.45 2.21
CA ASN A 171 -3.54 3.04 2.05
C ASN A 171 -3.58 4.57 2.24
N PHE A 172 -2.86 5.07 3.23
CA PHE A 172 -2.74 6.50 3.52
C PHE A 172 -1.43 6.77 4.24
N VAL A 173 -0.40 7.21 3.52
CA VAL A 173 0.97 7.30 4.04
C VAL A 173 1.61 8.62 3.61
N LEU A 174 2.01 9.43 4.59
CA LEU A 174 2.74 10.67 4.40
C LEU A 174 4.24 10.41 4.45
N ILE A 175 4.96 10.79 3.41
CA ILE A 175 6.39 10.54 3.23
C ILE A 175 7.10 11.87 2.99
N PRO A 176 7.97 12.34 3.90
CA PRO A 176 8.77 13.55 3.70
C PRO A 176 9.73 13.40 2.51
N LYS A 177 10.03 14.51 1.83
CA LYS A 177 11.00 14.53 0.72
C LYS A 177 12.39 14.01 1.11
N GLU A 178 12.80 14.20 2.37
CA GLU A 178 14.07 13.69 2.90
C GLU A 178 14.14 12.16 2.87
N VAL A 179 13.02 11.48 3.08
CA VAL A 179 12.91 10.02 2.93
C VAL A 179 13.02 9.64 1.46
N VAL A 180 12.26 10.32 0.59
CA VAL A 180 12.27 10.01 -0.86
C VAL A 180 13.65 10.21 -1.48
N ARG A 181 14.42 11.20 -1.02
CA ARG A 181 15.80 11.44 -1.47
C ARG A 181 16.75 10.26 -1.20
N VAL A 182 16.52 9.49 -0.15
CA VAL A 182 17.38 8.35 0.22
C VAL A 182 16.81 7.00 -0.19
N VAL A 183 15.49 6.83 -0.19
CA VAL A 183 14.81 5.56 -0.51
C VAL A 183 14.46 5.46 -1.98
N GLY A 184 14.15 6.60 -2.61
CA GLY A 184 13.67 6.69 -3.99
C GLY A 184 12.21 6.25 -4.13
N ASN A 185 11.87 5.75 -5.31
CA ASN A 185 10.55 5.26 -5.67
C ASN A 185 10.32 3.82 -5.17
N LEU A 186 9.09 3.33 -5.33
CA LEU A 186 8.71 1.92 -5.15
C LEU A 186 9.52 1.01 -6.07
N ASP A 187 9.81 -0.22 -5.62
CA ASP A 187 10.66 -1.15 -6.36
C ASP A 187 9.86 -1.90 -7.46
N PRO A 188 10.36 -1.93 -8.72
CA PRO A 188 9.71 -2.65 -9.82
C PRO A 188 9.71 -4.17 -9.69
N ALA A 189 10.46 -4.74 -8.74
CA ALA A 189 10.44 -6.18 -8.48
C ALA A 189 9.10 -6.68 -7.94
N PHE A 190 8.26 -5.75 -7.47
CA PHE A 190 6.89 -6.01 -7.00
C PHE A 190 5.88 -5.52 -8.02
N ILE A 191 4.81 -6.27 -8.22
CA ILE A 191 3.70 -5.89 -9.10
C ILE A 191 2.54 -5.37 -8.26
N HIS A 192 2.17 -6.11 -7.23
CA HIS A 192 1.07 -5.74 -6.33
C HIS A 192 1.39 -6.06 -4.87
N TYR A 193 1.96 -7.24 -4.59
CA TYR A 193 2.14 -7.75 -3.25
C TYR A 193 3.41 -7.19 -2.58
N ALA A 194 3.26 -6.74 -1.31
CA ALA A 194 4.36 -6.34 -0.41
C ALA A 194 5.25 -5.17 -0.89
N ALA A 195 4.87 -4.43 -1.94
CA ALA A 195 5.64 -3.27 -2.39
C ALA A 195 5.67 -2.14 -1.34
N ASP A 196 4.59 -1.95 -0.62
CA ASP A 196 4.46 -1.04 0.51
C ASP A 196 5.31 -1.49 1.71
N TYR A 197 5.28 -2.79 2.04
CA TYR A 197 6.14 -3.36 3.08
C TYR A 197 7.63 -3.25 2.73
N ASP A 198 8.00 -3.53 1.48
CA ASP A 198 9.37 -3.36 0.99
C ASP A 198 9.85 -1.91 1.13
N TYR A 199 8.99 -0.95 0.81
CA TYR A 199 9.34 0.47 0.94
C TYR A 199 9.64 0.84 2.40
N GLY A 200 8.81 0.42 3.35
CA GLY A 200 9.05 0.64 4.78
C GLY A 200 10.34 0.01 5.26
N TRP A 201 10.63 -1.23 4.86
CA TRP A 201 11.88 -1.92 5.20
C TRP A 201 13.12 -1.24 4.59
N ARG A 202 13.06 -0.82 3.32
CA ARG A 202 14.15 -0.06 2.68
C ARG A 202 14.37 1.27 3.39
N ALA A 203 13.31 1.94 3.77
CA ALA A 203 13.38 3.19 4.55
C ALA A 203 14.12 2.98 5.88
N LYS A 204 13.77 1.94 6.64
CA LYS A 204 14.47 1.59 7.88
C LYS A 204 15.95 1.28 7.67
N GLN A 205 16.30 0.55 6.62
CA GLN A 205 17.69 0.25 6.26
C GLN A 205 18.50 1.50 5.91
N GLN A 206 17.82 2.58 5.47
CA GLN A 206 18.42 3.89 5.17
C GLN A 206 18.37 4.88 6.35
N GLY A 207 18.04 4.39 7.57
CA GLY A 207 17.98 5.20 8.77
C GLY A 207 16.76 6.12 8.85
N CYS A 208 15.68 5.75 8.18
CA CYS A 208 14.36 6.37 8.35
C CYS A 208 13.52 5.58 9.35
N ASN A 209 12.51 6.20 9.94
CA ASN A 209 11.56 5.56 10.83
C ASN A 209 10.16 5.54 10.22
N VAL A 210 9.35 4.57 10.66
CA VAL A 210 7.94 4.47 10.27
C VAL A 210 7.10 4.57 11.53
N TRP A 211 6.09 5.43 11.49
CA TRP A 211 5.19 5.72 12.60
C TRP A 211 3.74 5.60 12.18
N ILE A 212 2.87 5.32 13.13
CA ILE A 212 1.42 5.38 12.97
C ILE A 212 0.93 6.68 13.60
N ALA A 213 0.09 7.42 12.88
CA ALA A 213 -0.60 8.58 13.42
C ALA A 213 -1.65 8.16 14.48
N PRO A 214 -2.02 9.06 15.40
CA PRO A 214 -3.08 8.80 16.38
C PRO A 214 -4.43 8.55 15.74
N GLY A 215 -5.20 7.64 16.33
CA GLY A 215 -6.59 7.34 15.97
C GLY A 215 -6.79 6.76 14.56
N TYR A 216 -8.06 6.65 14.17
CA TYR A 216 -8.44 6.29 12.81
C TYR A 216 -8.61 7.55 11.98
N ILE A 217 -7.93 7.60 10.83
CA ILE A 217 -7.94 8.74 9.91
C ILE A 217 -9.00 8.63 8.82
N GLY A 218 -9.74 7.55 8.78
CA GLY A 218 -10.77 7.30 7.77
C GLY A 218 -11.21 5.85 7.75
N THR A 219 -11.98 5.50 6.72
CA THR A 219 -12.51 4.17 6.53
C THR A 219 -12.01 3.55 5.22
N CYS A 220 -11.72 2.25 5.28
CA CYS A 220 -11.44 1.43 4.12
C CYS A 220 -11.88 0.00 4.43
N ALA A 221 -12.82 -0.54 3.68
CA ALA A 221 -13.24 -1.92 3.86
C ALA A 221 -12.08 -2.88 3.56
N LEU A 222 -11.98 -3.96 4.34
CA LEU A 222 -11.07 -5.04 3.99
C LEU A 222 -11.47 -5.61 2.62
N ASN A 223 -10.47 -5.89 1.79
CA ASN A 223 -10.71 -6.67 0.58
C ASN A 223 -11.38 -7.99 0.98
N PRO A 224 -12.49 -8.37 0.33
CA PRO A 224 -13.20 -9.60 0.70
C PRO A 224 -12.21 -10.76 0.65
N LYS A 225 -12.15 -11.53 1.75
CA LYS A 225 -11.40 -12.80 1.70
C LYS A 225 -12.01 -13.63 0.58
N PRO A 226 -11.19 -14.28 -0.25
CA PRO A 226 -11.70 -15.18 -1.27
C PRO A 226 -12.69 -16.13 -0.59
N THR A 227 -13.93 -16.13 -1.06
CA THR A 227 -14.90 -17.14 -0.62
C THR A 227 -14.25 -18.49 -0.83
N GLN A 228 -14.29 -19.37 0.16
CA GLN A 228 -13.78 -20.74 0.02
C GLN A 228 -14.58 -21.42 -1.09
N THR A 229 -14.13 -21.23 -2.32
CA THR A 229 -14.62 -22.01 -3.45
C THR A 229 -14.27 -23.47 -3.18
N PRO A 230 -15.13 -24.42 -3.52
CA PRO A 230 -14.82 -25.86 -3.40
C PRO A 230 -13.42 -26.11 -3.99
N ALA A 231 -12.62 -26.93 -3.31
CA ALA A 231 -11.20 -27.14 -3.61
C ALA A 231 -10.96 -27.24 -5.12
N GLN A 232 -10.40 -26.18 -5.72
CA GLN A 232 -10.06 -26.17 -7.13
C GLN A 232 -9.02 -27.26 -7.42
N PRO A 233 -9.03 -27.88 -8.62
CA PRO A 233 -8.02 -28.84 -9.01
C PRO A 233 -6.61 -28.32 -8.76
N LEU A 234 -5.70 -29.19 -8.36
CA LEU A 234 -4.30 -28.83 -8.08
C LEU A 234 -3.62 -28.14 -9.28
N SER A 235 -3.94 -28.59 -10.51
CA SER A 235 -3.49 -27.98 -11.75
C SER A 235 -3.80 -26.48 -11.82
N ASP A 236 -5.03 -26.10 -11.49
CA ASP A 236 -5.50 -24.72 -11.56
C ASP A 236 -4.86 -23.86 -10.49
N GLN A 237 -4.63 -24.43 -9.28
CA GLN A 237 -3.94 -23.75 -8.20
C GLN A 237 -2.45 -23.49 -8.55
N LEU A 238 -1.78 -24.49 -9.16
CA LEU A 238 -0.38 -24.34 -9.60
C LEU A 238 -0.26 -23.34 -10.76
N GLN A 239 -1.20 -23.37 -11.70
CA GLN A 239 -1.23 -22.42 -12.81
C GLN A 239 -1.43 -20.98 -12.32
N LYS A 240 -2.33 -20.76 -11.36
CA LYS A 240 -2.55 -19.43 -10.75
C LYS A 240 -1.32 -18.92 -9.99
N VAL A 241 -0.60 -19.78 -9.26
CA VAL A 241 0.62 -19.41 -8.51
C VAL A 241 1.79 -19.06 -9.45
N SER A 242 1.84 -19.65 -10.64
CA SER A 242 2.91 -19.43 -11.63
C SER A 242 2.64 -18.25 -12.58
N GLN A 243 1.45 -17.65 -12.56
CA GLN A 243 1.14 -16.49 -13.39
C GLN A 243 1.78 -15.21 -12.83
N PRO A 244 2.59 -14.48 -13.64
CA PRO A 244 3.27 -13.26 -13.18
C PRO A 244 2.32 -12.07 -12.98
N LYS A 245 1.04 -12.18 -13.29
CA LYS A 245 0.06 -11.10 -13.25
C LYS A 245 -1.03 -11.38 -12.22
N GLY A 246 -1.23 -10.43 -11.33
CA GLY A 246 -2.12 -10.35 -10.17
C GLY A 246 -3.56 -10.86 -10.21
N LEU A 247 -4.01 -11.47 -11.31
CA LEU A 247 -5.29 -12.21 -11.38
C LEU A 247 -5.36 -13.35 -10.36
N ALA A 248 -4.22 -13.89 -9.95
CA ALA A 248 -4.14 -14.94 -8.94
C ALA A 248 -4.51 -14.47 -7.53
N LEU A 249 -4.45 -13.17 -7.26
CA LEU A 249 -4.57 -12.61 -5.91
C LEU A 249 -6.00 -12.45 -5.42
N GLN A 250 -6.97 -12.33 -6.32
CA GLN A 250 -8.38 -12.19 -5.91
C GLN A 250 -9.00 -13.52 -5.43
N ASP A 251 -8.45 -14.66 -5.86
CA ASP A 251 -9.02 -16.00 -5.62
C ASP A 251 -8.13 -16.94 -4.80
N VAL A 252 -6.91 -16.55 -4.41
CA VAL A 252 -5.96 -17.49 -3.78
C VAL A 252 -5.43 -16.92 -2.46
N THR A 253 -5.52 -17.72 -1.41
CA THR A 253 -4.90 -17.46 -0.10
C THR A 253 -3.36 -17.54 -0.11
N LEU A 254 -2.75 -17.59 -1.29
CA LEU A 254 -1.31 -17.78 -1.48
C LEU A 254 -0.67 -16.49 -2.03
N GLN A 255 0.50 -16.15 -1.50
CA GLN A 255 1.30 -15.06 -2.02
C GLN A 255 1.77 -15.36 -3.45
N PRO A 256 1.95 -14.33 -4.32
CA PRO A 256 2.55 -14.51 -5.63
C PRO A 256 3.97 -15.05 -5.51
N LEU A 257 4.29 -16.09 -6.27
CA LEU A 257 5.52 -16.88 -6.07
C LEU A 257 6.79 -16.02 -6.20
N GLU A 258 6.88 -15.21 -7.25
CA GLU A 258 8.08 -14.42 -7.54
C GLU A 258 8.22 -13.22 -6.58
N GLU A 259 7.17 -12.43 -6.37
CA GLU A 259 7.20 -11.30 -5.44
C GLU A 259 7.50 -11.76 -4.02
N TRP A 260 6.86 -12.85 -3.58
CA TRP A 260 7.11 -13.44 -2.28
C TRP A 260 8.52 -14.01 -2.13
N LYS A 261 9.10 -14.55 -3.22
CA LYS A 261 10.50 -14.97 -3.26
C LYS A 261 11.43 -13.78 -3.03
N VAL A 262 11.26 -12.70 -3.81
CA VAL A 262 12.06 -11.49 -3.66
C VAL A 262 11.96 -10.94 -2.24
N TYR A 263 10.74 -10.82 -1.72
CA TYR A 263 10.50 -10.34 -0.36
C TYR A 263 11.17 -11.22 0.70
N SER A 264 11.03 -12.55 0.57
CA SER A 264 11.65 -13.51 1.48
C SER A 264 13.18 -13.46 1.42
N GLN A 265 13.77 -13.33 0.23
CA GLN A 265 15.21 -13.19 0.06
C GLN A 265 15.78 -11.94 0.73
N ARG A 266 15.06 -10.80 0.62
CA ARG A 266 15.50 -9.53 1.19
C ARG A 266 15.40 -9.49 2.71
N TYR A 267 14.33 -10.04 3.26
CA TYR A 267 13.96 -9.81 4.67
C TYR A 267 13.89 -11.08 5.52
N GLY A 268 13.97 -12.27 4.93
CA GLY A 268 13.88 -13.57 5.62
C GLY A 268 15.19 -14.05 6.25
N GLY A 269 16.31 -13.30 6.10
CA GLY A 269 17.62 -13.73 6.58
C GLY A 269 18.06 -15.07 5.95
N TRP A 270 18.89 -15.83 6.64
CA TRP A 270 19.42 -17.09 6.11
C TRP A 270 18.38 -18.20 5.93
N LEU A 271 17.25 -18.11 6.62
CA LEU A 271 16.13 -19.07 6.50
C LEU A 271 15.11 -18.68 5.40
N TRP A 272 15.41 -17.67 4.57
CA TRP A 272 14.49 -17.21 3.55
C TRP A 272 13.90 -18.30 2.64
N PRO A 273 14.62 -19.39 2.26
CA PRO A 273 14.03 -20.41 1.40
C PRO A 273 12.89 -21.17 2.10
N ILE A 274 13.01 -21.36 3.43
CA ILE A 274 11.96 -21.97 4.25
C ILE A 274 10.74 -21.05 4.27
N TYR A 275 10.91 -19.75 4.58
CA TYR A 275 9.80 -18.79 4.64
C TYR A 275 9.13 -18.62 3.28
N TRP A 276 9.91 -18.62 2.21
CA TRP A 276 9.37 -18.59 0.86
C TRP A 276 8.48 -19.79 0.56
N LEU A 277 8.86 -21.01 0.95
CA LEU A 277 8.10 -22.23 0.67
C LEU A 277 6.94 -22.49 1.64
N LEU A 278 6.94 -21.88 2.83
CA LEU A 278 5.91 -22.11 3.84
C LEU A 278 4.47 -21.93 3.36
N PRO A 279 4.10 -20.86 2.61
CA PRO A 279 2.75 -20.71 2.08
C PRO A 279 2.33 -21.85 1.15
N TYR A 280 3.28 -22.43 0.44
CA TYR A 280 3.05 -23.45 -0.59
C TYR A 280 3.15 -24.89 -0.08
N ARG A 281 3.46 -25.11 1.21
CA ARG A 281 3.67 -26.44 1.78
C ARG A 281 2.53 -27.44 1.51
N ARG A 282 1.28 -26.95 1.49
CA ARG A 282 0.10 -27.79 1.17
C ARG A 282 0.10 -28.22 -0.29
N LEU A 283 0.39 -27.32 -1.21
CA LEU A 283 0.48 -27.63 -2.65
C LEU A 283 1.61 -28.60 -2.94
N ILE A 284 2.78 -28.40 -2.32
CA ILE A 284 3.94 -29.29 -2.44
C ILE A 284 3.58 -30.70 -1.96
N TRP A 285 2.94 -30.80 -0.80
CA TRP A 285 2.50 -32.07 -0.26
C TRP A 285 1.46 -32.78 -1.17
N MET A 286 0.46 -32.04 -1.64
CA MET A 286 -0.55 -32.61 -2.55
C MET A 286 0.08 -33.08 -3.86
N SER A 287 1.04 -32.33 -4.43
CA SER A 287 1.76 -32.73 -5.65
C SER A 287 2.60 -34.00 -5.42
N PHE A 288 3.23 -34.11 -4.27
CA PHE A 288 4.01 -35.30 -3.90
C PHE A 288 3.10 -36.55 -3.76
N VAL A 289 1.98 -36.42 -3.05
CA VAL A 289 1.00 -37.51 -2.88
C VAL A 289 0.36 -37.92 -4.21
N ALA A 290 0.07 -36.96 -5.10
CA ALA A 290 -0.47 -37.26 -6.43
C ALA A 290 0.52 -38.08 -7.29
N LYS A 291 1.81 -37.75 -7.23
CA LYS A 291 2.85 -38.51 -7.92
C LYS A 291 3.00 -39.94 -7.37
N LEU A 292 2.87 -40.12 -6.05
CA LEU A 292 2.93 -41.47 -5.45
C LEU A 292 1.71 -42.36 -5.77
N LYS A 293 0.55 -41.76 -6.04
CA LYS A 293 -0.68 -42.50 -6.39
C LYS A 293 -0.82 -42.76 -7.87
N GLY A 294 -0.08 -42.04 -8.72
CA GLY A 294 -0.08 -42.23 -10.17
C GLY A 294 1.11 -43.07 -10.69
N ALA A 295 1.96 -43.52 -9.77
CA ALA A 295 2.99 -44.51 -9.98
C ALA A 295 2.55 -45.84 -9.36
#